data_aba4e6fc7111c9f45571755eac41cb16
#
_entry.id   aba4e6fc7111c9f45571755eac41cb16
#
_cell.length_a   1.000
_cell.length_b   1.000
_cell.length_c   1.000
_cell.angle_alpha   90.00
_cell.angle_beta   90.00
_cell.angle_gamma   90.00
#
_symmetry.space_group_name_H-M   'P 1'
#
loop_
_entity.id
_entity.type
_entity.pdbx_description
1 polymer ?
#
loop_
_entity_poly.entity_id
_entity_poly.type
_entity_poly.pdbx_seq_one_letter_code
_entity_poly.pdbx_strand_id
1 'polypeptide(L)'
;MHDRSHSGNPANVCLRLGEIGLLVLIVALCFFHIGNGDFWTHMRTGKWIVDHRAVPWENLYMYTAEGYPWINHSWLTGIAFYGLWEIGGPAAEQLTLVLLLAASYVVLYVFYRRSGAPGWLGLLIFATGIATARSRYDLRPEMFSGVLVAGFLYYLFEFKSGRRTNLWPVVPLLILWANFHGTTLTATLILIVFAAAEGVQAHFSRGSETKTPLTRKQIGHVCVMIPLSVLLILINPFG
;
A
#
# COMPACT_ATOMS: atom_id res chain seq x y z
N MET A 1 -17.40 -7.09 -37.85
CA MET A 1 -18.68 -7.11 -37.10
C MET A 1 -18.32 -7.33 -35.63
N HIS A 2 -18.19 -6.25 -34.86
CA HIS A 2 -17.72 -6.30 -33.46
C HIS A 2 -18.92 -6.52 -32.56
N ASP A 3 -18.91 -7.63 -31.83
CA ASP A 3 -19.97 -8.06 -30.91
C ASP A 3 -20.11 -7.05 -29.74
N ARG A 4 -21.18 -6.27 -29.78
CA ARG A 4 -21.57 -5.32 -28.70
C ARG A 4 -22.50 -5.99 -27.66
N SER A 5 -22.54 -7.33 -27.56
CA SER A 5 -23.54 -8.05 -26.76
C SER A 5 -23.14 -8.31 -25.29
N HIS A 6 -21.95 -7.92 -24.80
CA HIS A 6 -21.50 -8.29 -23.46
C HIS A 6 -21.86 -7.34 -22.31
N SER A 7 -22.41 -6.15 -22.59
CA SER A 7 -22.70 -5.16 -21.53
C SER A 7 -24.04 -5.38 -20.80
N GLY A 8 -24.92 -6.18 -21.32
CA GLY A 8 -26.29 -6.38 -20.81
C GLY A 8 -26.54 -7.68 -20.02
N ASN A 9 -25.54 -8.51 -19.76
CA ASN A 9 -25.75 -9.73 -18.97
C ASN A 9 -26.07 -9.34 -17.50
N PRO A 10 -27.23 -9.77 -16.95
CA PRO A 10 -27.64 -9.42 -15.59
C PRO A 10 -26.62 -9.78 -14.52
N ALA A 11 -25.83 -10.85 -14.70
CA ALA A 11 -24.73 -11.20 -13.79
C ALA A 11 -23.62 -10.13 -13.76
N ASN A 12 -23.31 -9.52 -14.90
CA ASN A 12 -22.32 -8.43 -14.97
C ASN A 12 -22.87 -7.14 -14.35
N VAL A 13 -24.15 -6.88 -14.47
CA VAL A 13 -24.80 -5.72 -13.83
C VAL A 13 -24.79 -5.89 -12.33
N CYS A 14 -25.20 -7.04 -11.79
CA CYS A 14 -25.15 -7.33 -10.36
C CYS A 14 -23.71 -7.21 -9.80
N LEU A 15 -22.71 -7.70 -10.53
CA LEU A 15 -21.31 -7.58 -10.11
C LEU A 15 -20.84 -6.12 -10.03
N ARG A 16 -21.15 -5.30 -11.03
CA ARG A 16 -20.84 -3.87 -11.03
C ARG A 16 -21.53 -3.11 -9.90
N LEU A 17 -22.79 -3.43 -9.63
CA LEU A 17 -23.49 -2.85 -8.48
C LEU A 17 -22.82 -3.23 -7.16
N GLY A 18 -22.36 -4.48 -7.03
CA GLY A 18 -21.58 -4.92 -5.88
C GLY A 18 -20.24 -4.18 -5.75
N GLU A 19 -19.53 -3.94 -6.86
CA GLU A 19 -18.28 -3.16 -6.90
C GLU A 19 -18.51 -1.70 -6.44
N ILE A 20 -19.57 -1.07 -6.91
CA ILE A 20 -19.99 0.26 -6.45
C ILE A 20 -20.34 0.21 -4.96
N GLY A 21 -21.06 -0.83 -4.51
CA GLY A 21 -21.40 -1.04 -3.11
C GLY A 21 -20.20 -1.12 -2.19
N LEU A 22 -19.09 -1.74 -2.63
CA LEU A 22 -17.83 -1.76 -1.87
C LEU A 22 -17.24 -0.36 -1.69
N LEU A 23 -17.26 0.48 -2.73
CA LEU A 23 -16.77 1.86 -2.63
C LEU A 23 -17.65 2.69 -1.70
N VAL A 24 -18.97 2.54 -1.80
CA VAL A 24 -19.91 3.21 -0.89
C VAL A 24 -19.69 2.75 0.56
N LEU A 25 -19.42 1.46 0.78
CA LEU A 25 -19.12 0.92 2.11
C LEU A 25 -17.82 1.54 2.68
N ILE A 26 -16.76 1.69 1.88
CA ILE A 26 -15.53 2.36 2.31
C ILE A 26 -15.86 3.80 2.76
N VAL A 27 -16.54 4.57 1.91
CA VAL A 27 -16.92 5.95 2.23
C VAL A 27 -17.73 6.00 3.53
N ALA A 28 -18.76 5.16 3.65
CA ALA A 28 -19.64 5.12 4.82
C ALA A 28 -18.89 4.77 6.11
N LEU A 29 -17.94 3.83 6.05
CA LEU A 29 -17.16 3.38 7.21
C LEU A 29 -16.01 4.33 7.56
N CYS A 30 -15.59 5.20 6.65
CA CYS A 30 -14.56 6.22 6.91
C CYS A 30 -15.16 7.51 7.49
N PHE A 31 -16.49 7.70 7.48
CA PHE A 31 -17.14 8.95 7.92
C PHE A 31 -17.27 8.99 9.45
N PHE A 32 -16.13 9.09 10.14
CA PHE A 32 -16.06 9.17 11.59
C PHE A 32 -15.12 10.29 12.04
N HIS A 33 -15.36 10.74 13.28
CA HIS A 33 -14.51 11.73 13.93
C HIS A 33 -13.07 11.21 14.07
N ILE A 34 -12.08 12.05 13.77
CA ILE A 34 -10.67 11.78 13.95
C ILE A 34 -10.37 11.80 15.44
N GLY A 35 -10.45 10.63 16.07
CA GLY A 35 -10.20 10.46 17.51
C GLY A 35 -8.76 10.09 17.87
N ASN A 36 -7.87 10.01 16.87
CA ASN A 36 -6.53 9.48 17.06
C ASN A 36 -5.51 10.58 17.41
N GLY A 37 -4.91 10.46 18.61
CA GLY A 37 -3.85 11.37 19.05
C GLY A 37 -2.59 11.33 18.17
N ASP A 38 -2.29 10.21 17.50
CA ASP A 38 -1.11 10.06 16.65
C ASP A 38 -1.13 11.02 15.46
N PHE A 39 -2.33 11.25 14.88
CA PHE A 39 -2.49 12.20 13.79
C PHE A 39 -1.96 13.60 14.17
N TRP A 40 -2.38 14.11 15.33
CA TRP A 40 -1.99 15.44 15.82
C TRP A 40 -0.49 15.53 16.08
N THR A 41 0.11 14.47 16.60
CA THR A 41 1.57 14.41 16.82
C THR A 41 2.32 14.47 15.50
N HIS A 42 1.92 13.68 14.51
CA HIS A 42 2.53 13.70 13.18
C HIS A 42 2.34 15.05 12.49
N MET A 43 1.14 15.61 12.50
CA MET A 43 0.86 16.92 11.92
C MET A 43 1.70 18.03 12.55
N ARG A 44 1.79 18.06 13.89
CA ARG A 44 2.59 19.03 14.61
C ARG A 44 4.08 18.89 14.30
N THR A 45 4.56 17.66 14.19
CA THR A 45 5.93 17.38 13.75
C THR A 45 6.17 17.85 12.33
N GLY A 46 5.22 17.63 11.44
CA GLY A 46 5.29 18.10 10.05
C GLY A 46 5.40 19.63 9.97
N LYS A 47 4.59 20.34 10.78
CA LYS A 47 4.71 21.80 10.91
C LYS A 47 6.10 22.20 11.37
N TRP A 48 6.62 21.56 12.41
CA TRP A 48 7.96 21.84 12.93
C TRP A 48 9.04 21.64 11.85
N ILE A 49 8.96 20.54 11.06
CA ILE A 49 9.89 20.25 9.97
C ILE A 49 9.85 21.35 8.90
N VAL A 50 8.64 21.80 8.53
CA VAL A 50 8.48 22.86 7.52
C VAL A 50 9.07 24.20 8.03
N ASP A 51 8.79 24.55 9.28
CA ASP A 51 9.23 25.81 9.89
C ASP A 51 10.76 25.84 10.06
N HIS A 52 11.39 24.73 10.46
CA HIS A 52 12.83 24.64 10.75
C HIS A 52 13.65 24.10 9.58
N ARG A 53 13.02 23.59 8.53
CA ARG A 53 13.68 22.95 7.36
C ARG A 53 14.66 21.82 7.75
N ALA A 54 14.34 21.11 8.81
CA ALA A 54 15.12 20.03 9.38
C ALA A 54 14.21 18.95 9.95
N VAL A 55 14.66 17.71 10.00
CA VAL A 55 13.94 16.64 10.70
C VAL A 55 14.46 16.56 12.13
N PRO A 56 13.58 16.54 13.16
CA PRO A 56 14.02 16.52 14.56
C PRO A 56 14.68 15.19 14.91
N TRP A 57 15.79 15.25 15.62
CA TRP A 57 16.54 14.11 16.14
C TRP A 57 16.27 13.86 17.63
N GLU A 58 15.56 14.77 18.28
CA GLU A 58 15.23 14.74 19.70
C GLU A 58 13.72 14.81 19.89
N ASN A 59 13.28 14.30 21.03
CA ASN A 59 11.86 14.30 21.39
C ASN A 59 11.35 15.73 21.59
N LEU A 60 10.28 16.09 20.86
CA LEU A 60 9.70 17.44 20.90
C LEU A 60 8.52 17.58 21.87
N TYR A 61 7.97 16.48 22.40
CA TYR A 61 6.64 16.49 23.03
C TYR A 61 6.59 15.93 24.45
N MET A 62 7.55 15.10 24.83
CA MET A 62 7.55 14.46 26.14
C MET A 62 8.51 15.20 27.07
N TYR A 63 7.98 16.00 28.02
CA TYR A 63 8.77 16.73 29.00
C TYR A 63 9.64 15.80 29.89
N THR A 64 9.20 14.53 30.07
CA THR A 64 9.96 13.52 30.81
C THR A 64 11.09 12.89 30.00
N ALA A 65 11.18 13.18 28.70
CA ALA A 65 12.16 12.65 27.75
C ALA A 65 12.78 13.78 26.90
N GLU A 66 12.93 14.96 27.49
CA GLU A 66 13.55 16.10 26.82
C GLU A 66 15.02 15.77 26.48
N GLY A 67 15.44 16.06 25.25
CA GLY A 67 16.79 15.75 24.75
C GLY A 67 17.04 14.27 24.44
N TYR A 68 16.05 13.37 24.62
CA TYR A 68 16.23 11.98 24.22
C TYR A 68 16.20 11.82 22.71
N PRO A 69 17.11 11.01 22.13
CA PRO A 69 17.09 10.72 20.69
C PRO A 69 15.74 10.18 20.23
N TRP A 70 15.23 10.74 19.15
CA TRP A 70 13.97 10.29 18.54
C TRP A 70 14.12 10.09 17.04
N ILE A 71 13.97 8.84 16.59
CA ILE A 71 13.99 8.46 15.19
C ILE A 71 12.58 8.58 14.63
N ASN A 72 12.30 9.67 13.94
CA ASN A 72 11.02 9.91 13.29
C ASN A 72 10.98 9.30 11.87
N HIS A 73 10.88 7.98 11.79
CA HIS A 73 10.82 7.24 10.52
C HIS A 73 9.59 7.57 9.64
N SER A 74 8.60 8.29 10.17
CA SER A 74 7.39 8.72 9.45
C SER A 74 7.37 10.23 9.17
N TRP A 75 8.54 10.85 9.05
CA TRP A 75 8.70 12.29 8.92
C TRP A 75 7.94 12.87 7.72
N LEU A 76 7.93 12.15 6.57
CA LEU A 76 7.24 12.59 5.36
C LEU A 76 5.71 12.56 5.53
N THR A 77 5.19 11.59 6.29
CA THR A 77 3.77 11.57 6.70
C THR A 77 3.40 12.81 7.50
N GLY A 78 4.28 13.24 8.42
CA GLY A 78 4.06 14.47 9.18
C GLY A 78 3.90 15.69 8.29
N ILE A 79 4.81 15.86 7.31
CA ILE A 79 4.71 16.97 6.32
C ILE A 79 3.42 16.85 5.50
N ALA A 80 3.06 15.64 5.06
CA ALA A 80 1.83 15.43 4.30
C ALA A 80 0.59 15.79 5.12
N PHE A 81 0.51 15.38 6.39
CA PHE A 81 -0.61 15.72 7.27
C PHE A 81 -0.70 17.21 7.55
N TYR A 82 0.43 17.87 7.80
CA TYR A 82 0.44 19.32 7.97
C TYR A 82 -0.05 20.03 6.71
N GLY A 83 0.46 19.66 5.53
CA GLY A 83 0.02 20.25 4.26
C GLY A 83 -1.47 20.06 3.99
N LEU A 84 -2.02 18.87 4.27
CA LEU A 84 -3.45 18.58 4.13
C LEU A 84 -4.29 19.43 5.08
N TRP A 85 -3.83 19.60 6.31
CA TRP A 85 -4.50 20.45 7.29
C TRP A 85 -4.55 21.91 6.86
N GLU A 86 -3.45 22.45 6.35
CA GLU A 86 -3.40 23.84 5.85
C GLU A 86 -4.31 24.06 4.63
N ILE A 87 -4.49 23.03 3.78
CA ILE A 87 -5.32 23.13 2.56
C ILE A 87 -6.82 23.10 2.88
N GLY A 88 -7.26 22.24 3.79
CA GLY A 88 -8.69 22.02 3.99
C GLY A 88 -9.08 21.43 5.35
N GLY A 89 -8.17 21.46 6.34
CA GLY A 89 -8.44 21.02 7.70
C GLY A 89 -9.03 19.60 7.78
N PRO A 90 -10.02 19.37 8.66
CA PRO A 90 -10.63 18.05 8.85
C PRO A 90 -11.23 17.44 7.59
N ALA A 91 -11.73 18.30 6.65
CA ALA A 91 -12.32 17.80 5.41
C ALA A 91 -11.26 17.20 4.47
N ALA A 92 -10.08 17.83 4.35
CA ALA A 92 -8.97 17.30 3.54
C ALA A 92 -8.44 16.00 4.12
N GLU A 93 -8.36 15.89 5.45
CA GLU A 93 -7.95 14.66 6.13
C GLU A 93 -8.90 13.51 5.88
N GLN A 94 -10.21 13.76 6.07
CA GLN A 94 -11.24 12.76 5.85
C GLN A 94 -11.25 12.28 4.41
N LEU A 95 -11.14 13.20 3.45
CA LEU A 95 -11.04 12.87 2.03
C LEU A 95 -9.78 12.03 1.75
N THR A 96 -8.65 12.39 2.34
CA THR A 96 -7.39 11.64 2.17
C THR A 96 -7.51 10.21 2.70
N LEU A 97 -8.10 10.01 3.88
CA LEU A 97 -8.36 8.67 4.42
C LEU A 97 -9.20 7.83 3.44
N VAL A 98 -10.32 8.39 2.96
CA VAL A 98 -11.18 7.71 1.98
C VAL A 98 -10.41 7.35 0.71
N LEU A 99 -9.61 8.29 0.17
CA LEU A 99 -8.86 8.07 -1.06
C LEU A 99 -7.76 7.01 -0.89
N LEU A 100 -7.02 7.02 0.21
CA LEU A 100 -5.97 6.02 0.49
C LEU A 100 -6.57 4.62 0.65
N LEU A 101 -7.66 4.49 1.39
CA LEU A 101 -8.35 3.21 1.54
C LEU A 101 -8.97 2.74 0.23
N ALA A 102 -9.69 3.61 -0.47
CA ALA A 102 -10.26 3.26 -1.77
C ALA A 102 -9.17 2.84 -2.76
N ALA A 103 -8.06 3.58 -2.85
CA ALA A 103 -6.93 3.22 -3.72
C ALA A 103 -6.35 1.84 -3.36
N SER A 104 -6.13 1.56 -2.07
CA SER A 104 -5.63 0.26 -1.61
C SER A 104 -6.55 -0.89 -2.03
N TYR A 105 -7.84 -0.76 -1.72
CA TYR A 105 -8.83 -1.79 -2.02
C TYR A 105 -9.08 -1.95 -3.53
N VAL A 106 -9.11 -0.86 -4.30
CA VAL A 106 -9.27 -0.91 -5.75
C VAL A 106 -8.09 -1.64 -6.40
N VAL A 107 -6.86 -1.31 -6.02
CA VAL A 107 -5.66 -1.99 -6.57
C VAL A 107 -5.69 -3.47 -6.24
N LEU A 108 -5.98 -3.85 -4.98
CA LEU A 108 -6.08 -5.26 -4.57
C LEU A 108 -7.25 -5.97 -5.27
N TYR A 109 -8.38 -5.30 -5.47
CA TYR A 109 -9.51 -5.87 -6.18
C TYR A 109 -9.21 -6.08 -7.66
N VAL A 110 -8.54 -5.13 -8.32
CA VAL A 110 -8.07 -5.28 -9.70
C VAL A 110 -7.09 -6.45 -9.81
N PHE A 111 -6.16 -6.58 -8.87
CA PHE A 111 -5.26 -7.73 -8.76
C PHE A 111 -6.05 -9.05 -8.66
N TYR A 112 -6.99 -9.11 -7.72
CA TYR A 112 -7.87 -10.27 -7.55
C TYR A 112 -8.62 -10.64 -8.84
N ARG A 113 -9.24 -9.66 -9.51
CA ARG A 113 -9.98 -9.88 -10.76
C ARG A 113 -9.07 -10.39 -11.89
N ARG A 114 -7.84 -9.90 -11.96
CA ARG A 114 -6.84 -10.34 -12.96
C ARG A 114 -6.29 -11.75 -12.71
N SER A 115 -6.46 -12.29 -11.51
CA SER A 115 -6.10 -13.69 -11.24
C SER A 115 -7.09 -14.69 -11.84
N GLY A 116 -8.21 -14.24 -12.42
CA GLY A 116 -9.27 -15.09 -12.99
C GLY A 116 -10.24 -15.65 -11.96
N ALA A 117 -10.15 -15.21 -10.69
CA ALA A 117 -11.03 -15.68 -9.62
C ALA A 117 -12.47 -15.14 -9.77
N PRO A 118 -13.51 -15.87 -9.27
CA PRO A 118 -14.92 -15.49 -9.41
C PRO A 118 -15.21 -14.12 -8.76
N GLY A 119 -15.86 -13.23 -9.51
CA GLY A 119 -16.14 -11.87 -9.05
C GLY A 119 -16.97 -11.79 -7.76
N TRP A 120 -17.97 -12.66 -7.60
CA TRP A 120 -18.81 -12.72 -6.38
C TRP A 120 -18.01 -13.07 -5.12
N LEU A 121 -17.01 -13.97 -5.26
CA LEU A 121 -16.11 -14.31 -4.14
C LEU A 121 -15.24 -13.12 -3.76
N GLY A 122 -14.79 -12.34 -4.76
CA GLY A 122 -14.09 -11.08 -4.52
C GLY A 122 -14.94 -10.09 -3.73
N LEU A 123 -16.20 -9.88 -4.13
CA LEU A 123 -17.10 -9.00 -3.39
C LEU A 123 -17.24 -9.43 -1.92
N LEU A 124 -17.39 -10.73 -1.67
CA LEU A 124 -17.50 -11.26 -0.30
C LEU A 124 -16.21 -11.03 0.51
N ILE A 125 -15.05 -11.39 -0.05
CA ILE A 125 -13.75 -11.23 0.62
C ILE A 125 -13.50 -9.75 0.94
N PHE A 126 -13.70 -8.86 -0.03
CA PHE A 126 -13.42 -7.44 0.15
C PHE A 126 -14.44 -6.78 1.09
N ALA A 127 -15.73 -7.11 1.02
CA ALA A 127 -16.73 -6.60 1.97
C ALA A 127 -16.39 -7.00 3.40
N THR A 128 -16.04 -8.27 3.62
CA THR A 128 -15.61 -8.77 4.95
C THR A 128 -14.34 -8.07 5.41
N GLY A 129 -13.33 -7.94 4.53
CA GLY A 129 -12.07 -7.25 4.85
C GLY A 129 -12.30 -5.78 5.23
N ILE A 130 -13.11 -5.06 4.45
CA ILE A 130 -13.46 -3.65 4.73
C ILE A 130 -14.18 -3.53 6.08
N ALA A 131 -15.16 -4.39 6.36
CA ALA A 131 -15.94 -4.34 7.58
C ALA A 131 -15.10 -4.68 8.84
N THR A 132 -14.27 -5.72 8.75
CA THR A 132 -13.43 -6.17 9.89
C THR A 132 -12.29 -5.22 10.20
N ALA A 133 -11.74 -4.56 9.18
CA ALA A 133 -10.65 -3.59 9.36
C ALA A 133 -11.12 -2.21 9.85
N ARG A 134 -12.44 -1.98 10.01
CA ARG A 134 -13.02 -0.67 10.35
C ARG A 134 -12.37 0.01 11.57
N SER A 135 -12.03 -0.73 12.61
CA SER A 135 -11.38 -0.20 13.81
C SER A 135 -9.99 0.39 13.56
N ARG A 136 -9.43 0.17 12.38
CA ARG A 136 -8.12 0.68 11.94
C ARG A 136 -8.24 1.84 10.93
N TYR A 137 -9.46 2.31 10.63
CA TYR A 137 -9.69 3.37 9.64
C TYR A 137 -9.54 4.75 10.29
N ASP A 138 -8.35 5.00 10.80
CA ASP A 138 -7.88 6.31 11.24
C ASP A 138 -6.77 6.80 10.32
N LEU A 139 -6.68 8.10 10.11
CA LEU A 139 -5.59 8.66 9.32
C LEU A 139 -4.27 8.56 10.10
N ARG A 140 -3.48 7.57 9.72
CA ARG A 140 -2.18 7.22 10.31
C ARG A 140 -1.14 6.97 9.22
N PRO A 141 0.16 6.96 9.55
CA PRO A 141 1.21 6.63 8.57
C PRO A 141 1.02 5.30 7.85
N GLU A 142 0.46 4.28 8.52
CA GLU A 142 0.17 2.97 7.93
C GLU A 142 -0.84 3.02 6.77
N MET A 143 -1.66 4.06 6.65
CA MET A 143 -2.60 4.21 5.53
C MET A 143 -1.87 4.39 4.20
N PHE A 144 -0.75 5.12 4.20
CA PHE A 144 0.13 5.19 3.03
C PHE A 144 0.75 3.83 2.71
N SER A 145 1.18 3.07 3.73
CA SER A 145 1.70 1.72 3.53
C SER A 145 0.69 0.79 2.88
N GLY A 146 -0.60 0.92 3.19
CA GLY A 146 -1.66 0.13 2.56
C GLY A 146 -1.67 0.26 1.04
N VAL A 147 -1.61 1.49 0.53
CA VAL A 147 -1.55 1.76 -0.92
C VAL A 147 -0.24 1.25 -1.53
N LEU A 148 0.88 1.47 -0.85
CA LEU A 148 2.20 1.09 -1.33
C LEU A 148 2.37 -0.43 -1.39
N VAL A 149 1.89 -1.17 -0.37
CA VAL A 149 1.82 -2.64 -0.40
C VAL A 149 0.94 -3.14 -1.54
N ALA A 150 -0.26 -2.56 -1.68
CA ALA A 150 -1.18 -2.97 -2.74
C ALA A 150 -0.56 -2.76 -4.13
N GLY A 151 0.05 -1.60 -4.36
CA GLY A 151 0.77 -1.31 -5.61
C GLY A 151 1.95 -2.23 -5.84
N PHE A 152 2.72 -2.54 -4.80
CA PHE A 152 3.85 -3.45 -4.85
C PHE A 152 3.42 -4.88 -5.20
N LEU A 153 2.41 -5.43 -4.53
CA LEU A 153 1.86 -6.76 -4.82
C LEU A 153 1.29 -6.84 -6.24
N TYR A 154 0.57 -5.81 -6.66
CA TYR A 154 0.07 -5.73 -8.02
C TYR A 154 1.22 -5.73 -9.04
N TYR A 155 2.29 -4.97 -8.79
CA TYR A 155 3.44 -4.92 -9.68
C TYR A 155 4.17 -6.27 -9.75
N LEU A 156 4.34 -6.97 -8.62
CA LEU A 156 4.92 -8.32 -8.60
C LEU A 156 4.08 -9.32 -9.40
N PHE A 157 2.75 -9.21 -9.32
CA PHE A 157 1.86 -10.04 -10.14
C PHE A 157 2.02 -9.76 -11.64
N GLU A 158 2.09 -8.49 -12.04
CA GLU A 158 2.33 -8.09 -13.43
C GLU A 158 3.70 -8.59 -13.92
N PHE A 159 4.70 -8.54 -13.06
CA PHE A 159 6.05 -9.03 -13.33
C PHE A 159 6.05 -10.57 -13.49
N LYS A 160 5.42 -11.32 -12.57
CA LYS A 160 5.30 -12.77 -12.68
C LYS A 160 4.57 -13.20 -13.95
N SER A 161 3.51 -12.49 -14.32
CA SER A 161 2.73 -12.80 -15.53
C SER A 161 3.41 -12.38 -16.85
N GLY A 162 4.65 -11.87 -16.80
CA GLY A 162 5.41 -11.46 -17.98
C GLY A 162 4.98 -10.13 -18.60
N ARG A 163 3.94 -9.47 -18.06
CA ARG A 163 3.49 -8.15 -18.52
C ARG A 163 4.46 -7.03 -18.14
N ARG A 164 5.31 -7.26 -17.15
CA ARG A 164 6.44 -6.41 -16.78
C ARG A 164 7.73 -7.21 -16.86
N THR A 165 8.79 -6.59 -17.38
CA THR A 165 10.07 -7.27 -17.68
C THR A 165 11.13 -7.07 -16.62
N ASN A 166 10.93 -6.09 -15.69
CA ASN A 166 11.90 -5.74 -14.65
C ASN A 166 11.21 -5.21 -13.39
N LEU A 167 11.95 -5.09 -12.31
CA LEU A 167 11.47 -4.59 -11.01
C LEU A 167 11.96 -3.18 -10.66
N TRP A 168 12.71 -2.50 -11.55
CA TRP A 168 13.25 -1.17 -11.26
C TRP A 168 12.21 -0.10 -10.91
N PRO A 169 11.00 -0.09 -11.50
CA PRO A 169 9.96 0.86 -11.09
C PRO A 169 9.47 0.72 -9.65
N VAL A 170 9.81 -0.39 -8.98
CA VAL A 170 9.52 -0.59 -7.56
C VAL A 170 10.48 0.23 -6.67
N VAL A 171 11.67 0.56 -7.14
CA VAL A 171 12.69 1.31 -6.35
C VAL A 171 12.15 2.63 -5.81
N PRO A 172 11.60 3.56 -6.63
CA PRO A 172 11.05 4.80 -6.10
C PRO A 172 9.87 4.57 -5.14
N LEU A 173 9.07 3.51 -5.35
CA LEU A 173 8.00 3.15 -4.44
C LEU A 173 8.54 2.73 -3.07
N LEU A 174 9.62 1.95 -3.02
CA LEU A 174 10.25 1.52 -1.77
C LEU A 174 10.90 2.70 -1.02
N ILE A 175 11.57 3.60 -1.73
CA ILE A 175 12.13 4.84 -1.14
C ILE A 175 11.01 5.68 -0.54
N LEU A 176 9.92 5.88 -1.27
CA LEU A 176 8.77 6.62 -0.79
C LEU A 176 8.20 5.97 0.47
N TRP A 177 8.05 4.64 0.45
CA TRP A 177 7.54 3.87 1.60
C TRP A 177 8.43 4.03 2.83
N ALA A 178 9.77 3.94 2.70
CA ALA A 178 10.72 4.10 3.79
C ALA A 178 10.63 5.46 4.49
N ASN A 179 10.15 6.50 3.79
CA ASN A 179 10.01 7.85 4.31
C ASN A 179 8.60 8.16 4.83
N PHE A 180 7.57 7.47 4.33
CA PHE A 180 6.21 7.59 4.86
C PHE A 180 6.00 6.77 6.12
N HIS A 181 6.57 5.54 6.19
CA HIS A 181 6.31 4.64 7.32
C HIS A 181 7.40 3.57 7.46
N GLY A 182 7.77 3.25 8.69
CA GLY A 182 8.83 2.29 9.02
C GLY A 182 8.58 0.82 8.64
N THR A 183 7.42 0.49 8.07
CA THR A 183 7.09 -0.91 7.69
C THR A 183 7.67 -1.35 6.34
N THR A 184 8.60 -0.61 5.75
CA THR A 184 9.21 -0.92 4.44
C THR A 184 9.89 -2.30 4.41
N LEU A 185 10.40 -2.80 5.55
CA LEU A 185 10.92 -4.17 5.66
C LEU A 185 9.90 -5.24 5.25
N THR A 186 8.59 -4.94 5.30
CA THR A 186 7.55 -5.82 4.78
C THR A 186 7.73 -6.09 3.28
N ALA A 187 8.23 -5.13 2.50
CA ALA A 187 8.51 -5.34 1.09
C ALA A 187 9.63 -6.36 0.87
N THR A 188 10.69 -6.32 1.68
CA THR A 188 11.77 -7.33 1.66
C THR A 188 11.21 -8.72 1.99
N LEU A 189 10.37 -8.81 3.03
CA LEU A 189 9.74 -10.07 3.39
C LEU A 189 8.86 -10.61 2.26
N ILE A 190 8.06 -9.76 1.62
CA ILE A 190 7.25 -10.12 0.46
C ILE A 190 8.13 -10.65 -0.68
N LEU A 191 9.27 -10.01 -0.98
CA LEU A 191 10.20 -10.47 -2.01
C LEU A 191 10.80 -11.84 -1.67
N ILE A 192 11.18 -12.07 -0.42
CA ILE A 192 11.71 -13.36 0.04
C ILE A 192 10.64 -14.46 -0.09
N VAL A 193 9.42 -14.20 0.40
CA VAL A 193 8.30 -15.15 0.29
C VAL A 193 7.95 -15.41 -1.18
N PHE A 194 7.95 -14.37 -2.02
CA PHE A 194 7.73 -14.50 -3.45
C PHE A 194 8.82 -15.39 -4.10
N ALA A 195 10.10 -15.15 -3.82
CA ALA A 195 11.20 -15.95 -4.34
C ALA A 195 11.11 -17.41 -3.87
N ALA A 196 10.81 -17.64 -2.59
CA ALA A 196 10.63 -18.98 -2.02
C ALA A 196 9.46 -19.72 -2.69
N ALA A 197 8.31 -19.06 -2.85
CA ALA A 197 7.13 -19.63 -3.50
C ALA A 197 7.41 -20.03 -4.97
N GLU A 198 8.14 -19.18 -5.70
CA GLU A 198 8.56 -19.48 -7.08
C GLU A 198 9.56 -20.65 -7.14
N GLY A 199 10.49 -20.73 -6.19
CA GLY A 199 11.42 -21.86 -6.07
C GLY A 199 10.70 -23.19 -5.79
N VAL A 200 9.77 -23.18 -4.84
CA VAL A 200 8.92 -24.35 -4.53
C VAL A 200 8.09 -24.74 -5.76
N GLN A 201 7.44 -23.76 -6.41
CA GLN A 201 6.66 -24.02 -7.62
C GLN A 201 7.52 -24.63 -8.73
N ALA A 202 8.71 -24.10 -8.98
CA ALA A 202 9.63 -24.63 -10.00
C ALA A 202 10.09 -26.07 -9.70
N HIS A 203 10.23 -26.41 -8.41
CA HIS A 203 10.59 -27.78 -8.00
C HIS A 203 9.46 -28.78 -8.25
N PHE A 204 8.22 -28.45 -7.87
CA PHE A 204 7.08 -29.35 -7.98
C PHE A 204 6.39 -29.36 -9.36
N SER A 205 6.62 -28.33 -10.20
CA SER A 205 6.02 -28.24 -11.54
C SER A 205 6.89 -28.83 -12.64
N ARG A 206 7.97 -29.55 -12.32
CA ARG A 206 8.79 -30.26 -13.29
C ARG A 206 7.93 -31.32 -14.00
N GLY A 207 7.43 -30.99 -15.19
CA GLY A 207 6.55 -31.87 -16.00
C GLY A 207 5.11 -31.41 -16.18
N SER A 208 4.73 -30.27 -15.61
CA SER A 208 3.40 -29.68 -15.82
C SER A 208 3.46 -28.48 -16.78
N GLU A 209 2.75 -28.55 -17.90
CA GLU A 209 2.67 -27.45 -18.90
C GLU A 209 1.87 -26.23 -18.42
N THR A 210 1.20 -26.31 -17.27
CA THR A 210 0.19 -25.32 -16.86
C THR A 210 0.74 -24.11 -16.12
N LYS A 211 2.03 -24.10 -15.72
CA LYS A 211 2.60 -22.97 -14.94
C LYS A 211 3.99 -22.62 -15.44
N THR A 212 4.15 -21.46 -16.02
CA THR A 212 5.46 -20.94 -16.45
C THR A 212 6.26 -20.45 -15.24
N PRO A 213 7.41 -21.05 -14.93
CA PRO A 213 8.32 -20.54 -13.90
C PRO A 213 8.91 -19.19 -14.31
N LEU A 214 9.44 -18.45 -13.34
CA LEU A 214 10.19 -17.24 -13.64
C LEU A 214 11.35 -17.50 -14.60
N THR A 215 11.55 -16.62 -15.55
CA THR A 215 12.71 -16.66 -16.44
C THR A 215 13.99 -16.38 -15.65
N ARG A 216 15.14 -16.81 -16.16
CA ARG A 216 16.45 -16.50 -15.54
C ARG A 216 16.65 -15.00 -15.31
N LYS A 217 16.18 -14.15 -16.24
CA LYS A 217 16.24 -12.69 -16.10
C LYS A 217 15.37 -12.20 -14.95
N GLN A 218 14.16 -12.73 -14.81
CA GLN A 218 13.27 -12.38 -13.69
C GLN A 218 13.84 -12.82 -12.34
N ILE A 219 14.43 -14.02 -12.27
CA ILE A 219 15.13 -14.49 -11.06
C ILE A 219 16.25 -13.52 -10.70
N GLY A 220 17.08 -13.10 -11.68
CA GLY A 220 18.13 -12.11 -11.46
C GLY A 220 17.60 -10.79 -10.88
N HIS A 221 16.47 -10.28 -11.38
CA HIS A 221 15.84 -9.08 -10.81
C HIS A 221 15.41 -9.27 -9.36
N VAL A 222 14.80 -10.42 -9.02
CA VAL A 222 14.38 -10.71 -7.64
C VAL A 222 15.60 -10.80 -6.71
N CYS A 223 16.65 -11.51 -7.13
CA CYS A 223 17.90 -11.64 -6.35
C CYS A 223 18.57 -10.28 -6.07
N VAL A 224 18.51 -9.35 -7.01
CA VAL A 224 19.04 -7.98 -6.83
C VAL A 224 18.12 -7.16 -5.94
N MET A 225 16.79 -7.27 -6.10
CA MET A 225 15.83 -6.46 -5.36
C MET A 225 15.76 -6.79 -3.87
N ILE A 226 16.02 -8.03 -3.45
CA ILE A 226 16.00 -8.40 -2.03
C ILE A 226 17.03 -7.58 -1.23
N PRO A 227 18.36 -7.66 -1.49
CA PRO A 227 19.32 -6.84 -0.77
C PRO A 227 19.12 -5.35 -1.01
N LEU A 228 18.76 -4.94 -2.23
CA LEU A 228 18.50 -3.55 -2.55
C LEU A 228 17.35 -2.98 -1.71
N SER A 229 16.26 -3.73 -1.50
CA SER A 229 15.13 -3.26 -0.67
C SER A 229 15.52 -2.98 0.78
N VAL A 230 16.50 -3.69 1.32
CA VAL A 230 17.08 -3.38 2.65
C VAL A 230 17.91 -2.10 2.58
N LEU A 231 18.77 -1.94 1.57
CA LEU A 231 19.61 -0.76 1.43
C LEU A 231 18.80 0.52 1.18
N LEU A 232 17.67 0.42 0.48
CA LEU A 232 16.80 1.56 0.20
C LEU A 232 16.16 2.15 1.46
N ILE A 233 16.07 1.39 2.56
CA ILE A 233 15.60 1.90 3.85
C ILE A 233 16.55 2.98 4.39
N LEU A 234 17.85 2.88 4.07
CA LEU A 234 18.85 3.86 4.45
C LEU A 234 18.69 5.21 3.71
N ILE A 235 17.86 5.28 2.67
CA ILE A 235 17.48 6.53 2.01
C ILE A 235 16.37 7.21 2.81
N ASN A 236 16.72 7.57 4.03
CA ASN A 236 15.88 8.25 5.01
C ASN A 236 16.81 9.19 5.81
N PRO A 237 16.35 10.32 6.36
CA PRO A 237 17.20 11.23 7.15
C PRO A 237 17.95 10.59 8.32
N PHE A 238 17.55 9.40 8.75
CA PHE A 238 18.14 8.65 9.86
C PHE A 238 18.91 7.40 9.40
N GLY A 239 19.04 7.17 8.08
CA GLY A 239 19.60 5.96 7.47
C GLY A 239 21.09 5.79 7.50
#